data_3e6ab295dd906853b71385cb8e3348a4
#
_entry.id   3e6ab295dd906853b71385cb8e3348a4
#
_cell.length_a   1.000
_cell.length_b   1.000
_cell.length_c   1.000
_cell.angle_alpha   90.00
_cell.angle_beta   90.00
_cell.angle_gamma   90.00
#
_symmetry.space_group_name_H-M   'P 1'
#
loop_
_entity.id
_entity.type
_entity.pdbx_description
1 polymer ?
#
loop_
_entity_poly.entity_id
_entity_poly.type
_entity_poly.pdbx_seq_one_letter_code
_entity_poly.pdbx_strand_id
1 'polypeptide(L)'
;MTSTIKVNTIQNTCGADIIKESSNTITIGASGDTVTLASGASQTGFGRTGTVDWQTTKKTASFTAANGEGYFIDTSDGAVTMTLPASPSAGDIVAFKDYSRDFSTNNLTIGRNGSNLDGNASNKAIDTNNTSMSLVYVDATQGWKSVEEGTGYIGEVFITATGGTITTSGNCKIHTFTGPGTFCVSEISSTPANNTVSYTVVAGGASGAVFYGGGGGAGGFREYKSPVTPYTASPLDGNPGGTAITVTATSFPITVGGGGSVNPSSCKGDPGSNSVFSTITSAAGGGGGRGGCNSNFGGLNGGSGGGGGSPGPGCSGSNSCGGSGNTPPVTPAQGKDGGNGNRHPSTHTHGGGGGGATVVGTNAGGENVVSGCGGDGATTSISATPTAYAGGGGGAVNTGAGGLRPF
;
A
#
# COMPACT_ATOMS: atom_id res chain seq x y z
N MET A 1 -52.34 12.27 48.24
CA MET A 1 -53.67 12.36 47.62
C MET A 1 -53.47 12.48 46.14
N THR A 2 -53.92 11.52 45.37
CA THR A 2 -53.93 11.56 43.90
C THR A 2 -55.27 12.18 43.45
N SER A 3 -55.22 13.33 42.83
CA SER A 3 -56.43 13.96 42.25
C SER A 3 -56.56 13.42 40.81
N THR A 4 -57.69 12.81 40.47
CA THR A 4 -58.00 12.31 39.14
C THR A 4 -59.11 13.15 38.53
N ILE A 5 -58.84 13.73 37.37
CA ILE A 5 -59.85 14.39 36.53
C ILE A 5 -60.21 13.42 35.42
N LYS A 6 -61.48 13.05 35.31
CA LYS A 6 -61.99 12.18 34.22
C LYS A 6 -62.74 13.05 33.23
N VAL A 7 -62.16 13.23 32.07
CA VAL A 7 -62.75 13.96 30.95
C VAL A 7 -62.47 13.23 29.64
N ASN A 8 -63.37 13.21 28.68
CA ASN A 8 -63.19 12.61 27.37
C ASN A 8 -62.55 13.63 26.41
N THR A 9 -62.62 14.92 26.70
CA THR A 9 -62.12 15.99 25.82
C THR A 9 -61.60 17.12 26.68
N ILE A 10 -60.43 17.66 26.32
CA ILE A 10 -59.87 18.92 26.80
C ILE A 10 -59.86 19.87 25.63
N GLN A 11 -60.56 21.00 25.77
CA GLN A 11 -60.69 22.03 24.72
C GLN A 11 -60.01 23.33 25.09
N ASN A 12 -59.61 24.12 24.10
CA ASN A 12 -59.19 25.52 24.30
C ASN A 12 -60.43 26.42 24.57
N THR A 13 -60.21 27.68 24.89
CA THR A 13 -61.26 28.68 25.16
C THR A 13 -62.20 28.92 23.98
N CYS A 14 -61.84 28.53 22.77
CA CYS A 14 -62.67 28.65 21.56
C CYS A 14 -63.42 27.35 21.22
N GLY A 15 -63.32 26.31 22.05
CA GLY A 15 -64.02 25.05 21.88
C GLY A 15 -63.37 24.03 20.94
N ALA A 16 -62.09 24.31 20.51
CA ALA A 16 -61.35 23.34 19.71
C ALA A 16 -60.69 22.30 20.63
N ASP A 17 -60.72 21.02 20.22
CA ASP A 17 -60.18 19.89 20.95
C ASP A 17 -58.66 19.93 21.02
N ILE A 18 -58.08 19.94 22.24
CA ILE A 18 -56.65 19.84 22.48
C ILE A 18 -56.27 18.37 22.68
N ILE A 19 -57.08 17.66 23.45
CA ILE A 19 -56.94 16.18 23.68
C ILE A 19 -58.34 15.59 23.64
N LYS A 20 -58.52 14.59 22.79
CA LYS A 20 -59.77 13.89 22.62
C LYS A 20 -59.52 12.36 22.63
N GLU A 21 -60.34 11.64 23.37
CA GLU A 21 -60.41 10.20 23.30
C GLU A 21 -61.69 9.77 22.56
N SER A 22 -61.57 8.91 21.57
CA SER A 22 -62.66 8.26 20.88
C SER A 22 -62.28 6.85 20.46
N SER A 23 -63.06 5.86 20.89
CA SER A 23 -62.84 4.45 20.49
C SER A 23 -61.39 3.97 20.73
N ASN A 24 -60.86 4.18 21.94
CA ASN A 24 -59.49 3.88 22.32
C ASN A 24 -58.40 4.65 21.55
N THR A 25 -58.76 5.70 20.85
CA THR A 25 -57.82 6.61 20.18
C THR A 25 -57.73 7.92 20.95
N ILE A 26 -56.54 8.31 21.38
CA ILE A 26 -56.24 9.64 21.95
C ILE A 26 -55.72 10.52 20.83
N THR A 27 -56.45 11.56 20.52
CA THR A 27 -56.01 12.58 19.56
C THR A 27 -55.53 13.82 20.32
N ILE A 28 -54.31 14.27 20.01
CA ILE A 28 -53.73 15.52 20.57
C ILE A 28 -53.60 16.51 19.46
N GLY A 29 -54.30 17.65 19.60
CA GLY A 29 -54.36 18.71 18.59
C GLY A 29 -55.35 18.41 17.43
N ALA A 30 -55.50 19.37 16.53
CA ALA A 30 -56.28 19.31 15.30
C ALA A 30 -55.38 19.45 14.08
N SER A 31 -55.93 19.28 12.88
CA SER A 31 -55.19 19.49 11.64
C SER A 31 -54.60 20.90 11.58
N GLY A 32 -53.28 21.01 11.45
CA GLY A 32 -52.54 22.29 11.45
C GLY A 32 -51.94 22.68 12.80
N ASP A 33 -52.27 21.96 13.89
CA ASP A 33 -51.66 22.23 15.20
C ASP A 33 -50.23 21.68 15.29
N THR A 34 -49.41 22.37 16.05
CA THR A 34 -48.04 21.90 16.37
C THR A 34 -48.00 21.45 17.83
N VAL A 35 -47.57 20.20 18.06
CA VAL A 35 -47.30 19.68 19.39
C VAL A 35 -45.81 19.87 19.70
N THR A 36 -45.45 20.78 20.59
CA THR A 36 -44.07 21.03 20.97
C THR A 36 -43.77 20.41 22.34
N LEU A 37 -42.78 19.54 22.39
CA LEU A 37 -42.24 19.04 23.63
C LEU A 37 -41.31 20.07 24.28
N ALA A 38 -41.40 20.28 25.59
CA ALA A 38 -40.46 21.12 26.30
C ALA A 38 -39.02 20.64 26.19
N SER A 39 -38.04 21.54 26.31
CA SER A 39 -36.64 21.19 26.31
C SER A 39 -36.32 20.16 27.41
N GLY A 40 -35.71 19.06 27.05
CA GLY A 40 -35.42 17.94 27.95
C GLY A 40 -36.53 16.90 28.09
N ALA A 41 -37.73 17.13 27.49
CA ALA A 41 -38.77 16.09 27.47
C ALA A 41 -38.43 15.05 26.36
N SER A 42 -38.65 13.78 26.63
CA SER A 42 -38.51 12.67 25.71
C SER A 42 -39.87 12.17 25.21
N GLN A 43 -39.94 11.78 23.98
CA GLN A 43 -41.08 11.15 23.34
C GLN A 43 -40.89 9.63 23.37
N THR A 44 -41.86 8.90 23.96
CA THR A 44 -41.86 7.42 23.95
C THR A 44 -43.17 6.95 23.33
N GLY A 45 -43.13 6.07 22.33
CA GLY A 45 -44.34 5.46 21.75
C GLY A 45 -45.10 6.31 20.70
N PHE A 46 -44.68 7.54 20.42
CA PHE A 46 -45.19 8.29 19.27
C PHE A 46 -44.40 7.89 18.02
N GLY A 47 -45.01 7.19 17.07
CA GLY A 47 -44.35 6.70 15.88
C GLY A 47 -43.58 7.77 15.11
N ARG A 48 -42.33 7.53 14.81
CA ARG A 48 -41.58 8.30 13.85
C ARG A 48 -42.05 7.90 12.46
N THR A 49 -42.75 8.78 11.77
CA THR A 49 -43.08 8.55 10.35
C THR A 49 -41.83 8.73 9.51
N GLY A 50 -41.34 7.64 8.89
CA GLY A 50 -40.27 7.68 7.91
C GLY A 50 -38.84 7.56 8.42
N THR A 51 -38.59 7.43 9.75
CA THR A 51 -37.27 7.16 10.32
C THR A 51 -37.31 6.01 11.32
N VAL A 52 -36.23 5.23 11.37
CA VAL A 52 -36.08 4.13 12.34
C VAL A 52 -35.42 4.62 13.63
N ASP A 53 -35.70 3.91 14.73
CA ASP A 53 -34.96 4.05 15.98
C ASP A 53 -33.70 3.17 15.94
N TRP A 54 -32.54 3.78 15.81
CA TRP A 54 -31.27 3.07 15.67
C TRP A 54 -30.83 2.43 16.98
N GLN A 55 -30.77 1.09 16.98
CA GLN A 55 -30.26 0.29 18.09
C GLN A 55 -28.73 0.36 18.07
N THR A 56 -28.13 1.04 19.04
CA THR A 56 -26.66 1.30 19.06
C THR A 56 -25.84 0.07 19.48
N THR A 57 -26.49 -0.96 20.04
CA THR A 57 -25.82 -2.26 20.31
C THR A 57 -25.76 -3.06 19.00
N LYS A 58 -24.55 -3.25 18.49
CA LYS A 58 -24.33 -4.02 17.26
C LYS A 58 -24.84 -5.46 17.38
N LYS A 59 -25.36 -6.01 16.28
CA LYS A 59 -25.82 -7.40 16.19
C LYS A 59 -24.72 -8.27 15.59
N THR A 60 -24.22 -9.24 16.35
CA THR A 60 -23.18 -10.19 15.94
C THR A 60 -23.70 -11.60 15.70
N ALA A 61 -24.99 -11.85 15.96
CA ALA A 61 -25.67 -13.12 15.77
C ALA A 61 -27.03 -12.89 15.11
N SER A 62 -27.60 -13.95 14.52
CA SER A 62 -28.91 -13.91 13.89
C SER A 62 -30.02 -13.52 14.87
N PHE A 63 -30.94 -12.67 14.42
CA PHE A 63 -32.00 -12.09 15.25
C PHE A 63 -33.26 -11.80 14.42
N THR A 64 -34.36 -11.50 15.12
CA THR A 64 -35.58 -10.99 14.49
C THR A 64 -35.64 -9.47 14.71
N ALA A 65 -35.83 -8.74 13.63
CA ALA A 65 -35.98 -7.29 13.66
C ALA A 65 -37.39 -6.89 14.17
N ALA A 66 -37.47 -5.73 14.81
CA ALA A 66 -38.73 -5.11 15.21
C ALA A 66 -39.11 -4.00 14.24
N ASN A 67 -40.42 -3.76 14.08
CA ASN A 67 -40.89 -2.61 13.31
C ASN A 67 -40.43 -1.29 13.92
N GLY A 68 -40.01 -0.35 13.11
CA GLY A 68 -39.54 0.97 13.52
C GLY A 68 -38.10 1.01 13.96
N GLU A 69 -37.35 -0.09 13.93
CA GLU A 69 -35.98 -0.15 14.39
C GLU A 69 -34.96 -0.24 13.24
N GLY A 70 -33.78 0.34 13.47
CA GLY A 70 -32.60 0.21 12.64
C GLY A 70 -31.45 -0.46 13.40
N TYR A 71 -30.60 -1.24 12.72
CA TYR A 71 -29.57 -2.07 13.35
C TYR A 71 -28.20 -1.90 12.70
N PHE A 72 -27.16 -1.84 13.52
CA PHE A 72 -25.78 -2.01 13.09
C PHE A 72 -25.43 -3.51 13.15
N ILE A 73 -25.07 -4.11 12.01
CA ILE A 73 -24.83 -5.54 11.88
C ILE A 73 -23.35 -5.79 11.64
N ASP A 74 -22.75 -6.59 12.50
CA ASP A 74 -21.35 -6.97 12.46
C ASP A 74 -21.24 -8.45 12.09
N THR A 75 -20.69 -8.72 10.91
CA THR A 75 -20.47 -10.07 10.39
C THR A 75 -19.00 -10.49 10.42
N SER A 76 -18.13 -9.79 11.17
CA SER A 76 -16.70 -10.11 11.24
C SER A 76 -16.42 -11.54 11.73
N ASP A 77 -17.28 -12.06 12.63
CA ASP A 77 -17.15 -13.41 13.19
C ASP A 77 -17.95 -14.48 12.44
N GLY A 78 -18.73 -14.12 11.41
CA GLY A 78 -19.55 -15.04 10.63
C GLY A 78 -20.81 -14.41 10.04
N ALA A 79 -21.49 -15.15 9.15
CA ALA A 79 -22.72 -14.70 8.52
C ALA A 79 -23.85 -14.53 9.54
N VAL A 80 -24.64 -13.46 9.37
CA VAL A 80 -25.78 -13.12 10.22
C VAL A 80 -27.07 -13.16 9.41
N THR A 81 -28.17 -13.64 10.01
CA THR A 81 -29.51 -13.53 9.45
C THR A 81 -30.34 -12.53 10.26
N MET A 82 -30.78 -11.45 9.61
CA MET A 82 -31.80 -10.55 10.13
C MET A 82 -33.17 -11.00 9.61
N THR A 83 -33.99 -11.57 10.48
CA THR A 83 -35.36 -11.99 10.14
C THR A 83 -36.30 -10.81 10.28
N LEU A 84 -37.06 -10.47 9.26
CA LEU A 84 -38.03 -9.38 9.27
C LEU A 84 -39.24 -9.71 10.17
N PRO A 85 -39.99 -8.68 10.64
CA PRO A 85 -41.18 -8.89 11.47
C PRO A 85 -42.20 -9.82 10.81
N ALA A 86 -42.84 -10.66 11.62
CA ALA A 86 -43.96 -11.48 11.19
C ALA A 86 -45.23 -10.61 11.08
N SER A 87 -46.07 -10.91 10.09
CA SER A 87 -47.39 -10.25 9.88
C SER A 87 -47.28 -8.71 9.86
N PRO A 88 -46.42 -8.14 8.99
CA PRO A 88 -46.22 -6.71 8.92
C PRO A 88 -47.46 -5.98 8.39
N SER A 89 -47.64 -4.73 8.78
CA SER A 89 -48.66 -3.81 8.25
C SER A 89 -48.05 -2.85 7.24
N ALA A 90 -48.84 -2.34 6.30
CA ALA A 90 -48.39 -1.35 5.34
C ALA A 90 -47.81 -0.10 6.08
N GLY A 91 -46.57 0.29 5.70
CA GLY A 91 -45.82 1.38 6.33
C GLY A 91 -44.87 0.91 7.43
N ASP A 92 -44.86 -0.35 7.84
CA ASP A 92 -43.83 -0.87 8.73
C ASP A 92 -42.44 -0.69 8.08
N ILE A 93 -41.46 -0.31 8.90
CA ILE A 93 -40.13 0.02 8.45
C ILE A 93 -39.06 -0.71 9.28
N VAL A 94 -38.02 -1.23 8.61
CA VAL A 94 -36.82 -1.79 9.25
C VAL A 94 -35.62 -1.31 8.45
N ALA A 95 -34.53 -0.92 9.16
CA ALA A 95 -33.30 -0.55 8.50
C ALA A 95 -32.09 -1.29 9.06
N PHE A 96 -31.01 -1.33 8.31
CA PHE A 96 -29.72 -1.85 8.76
C PHE A 96 -28.55 -1.10 8.15
N LYS A 97 -27.40 -1.22 8.80
CA LYS A 97 -26.11 -0.76 8.35
C LYS A 97 -25.06 -1.82 8.62
N ASP A 98 -24.23 -2.11 7.60
CA ASP A 98 -22.99 -2.89 7.78
C ASP A 98 -22.05 -2.16 8.74
N TYR A 99 -21.78 -2.77 9.90
CA TYR A 99 -20.92 -2.21 10.95
C TYR A 99 -19.44 -2.49 10.68
N SER A 100 -19.11 -3.73 10.32
CA SER A 100 -17.74 -4.23 10.17
C SER A 100 -17.16 -4.06 8.76
N ARG A 101 -18.01 -3.78 7.76
CA ARG A 101 -17.65 -3.75 6.34
C ARG A 101 -17.23 -5.13 5.81
N ASP A 102 -17.85 -6.20 6.30
CA ASP A 102 -17.48 -7.59 5.99
C ASP A 102 -18.56 -8.37 5.24
N PHE A 103 -19.65 -7.73 4.79
CA PHE A 103 -20.74 -8.42 4.09
C PHE A 103 -20.29 -9.15 2.83
N SER A 104 -19.18 -8.74 2.18
CA SER A 104 -18.62 -9.47 1.03
C SER A 104 -17.92 -10.77 1.43
N THR A 105 -17.47 -10.89 2.68
CA THR A 105 -16.81 -12.09 3.20
C THR A 105 -17.82 -12.99 3.93
N ASN A 106 -18.62 -12.38 4.81
CA ASN A 106 -19.66 -13.04 5.59
C ASN A 106 -20.98 -12.31 5.35
N ASN A 107 -21.83 -12.86 4.49
CA ASN A 107 -23.03 -12.18 4.03
C ASN A 107 -24.04 -11.93 5.16
N LEU A 108 -24.75 -10.80 5.08
CA LEU A 108 -26.00 -10.61 5.77
C LEU A 108 -27.11 -11.26 4.98
N THR A 109 -27.91 -12.13 5.60
CA THR A 109 -29.15 -12.65 5.02
C THR A 109 -30.36 -11.91 5.56
N ILE A 110 -31.18 -11.34 4.69
CA ILE A 110 -32.52 -10.83 5.03
C ILE A 110 -33.50 -11.99 4.99
N GLY A 111 -33.95 -12.43 6.16
CA GLY A 111 -34.96 -13.47 6.31
C GLY A 111 -36.37 -12.88 6.17
N ARG A 112 -37.10 -13.28 5.18
CA ARG A 112 -38.41 -12.69 4.80
C ARG A 112 -39.59 -12.98 5.76
N ASN A 113 -39.45 -13.98 6.62
CA ASN A 113 -40.45 -14.38 7.62
C ASN A 113 -41.88 -14.51 7.07
N GLY A 114 -42.03 -15.13 5.89
CA GLY A 114 -43.33 -15.36 5.23
C GLY A 114 -43.75 -14.26 4.27
N SER A 115 -43.28 -13.02 4.39
CA SER A 115 -43.58 -11.92 3.47
C SER A 115 -42.68 -11.96 2.24
N ASN A 116 -43.10 -11.32 1.13
CA ASN A 116 -42.24 -11.17 -0.04
C ASN A 116 -41.18 -10.09 0.19
N LEU A 117 -40.07 -10.18 -0.57
CA LEU A 117 -39.03 -9.16 -0.69
C LEU A 117 -39.00 -8.73 -2.17
N ASP A 118 -39.33 -7.48 -2.47
CA ASP A 118 -39.45 -6.97 -3.85
C ASP A 118 -40.30 -7.90 -4.78
N GLY A 119 -41.40 -8.43 -4.25
CA GLY A 119 -42.24 -9.37 -4.95
C GLY A 119 -41.75 -10.83 -5.00
N ASN A 120 -40.55 -11.11 -4.45
CA ASN A 120 -39.96 -12.44 -4.49
C ASN A 120 -40.19 -13.20 -3.18
N ALA A 121 -40.55 -14.45 -3.27
CA ALA A 121 -40.77 -15.36 -2.13
C ALA A 121 -39.47 -16.08 -1.71
N SER A 122 -38.34 -15.36 -1.69
CA SER A 122 -37.02 -15.86 -1.27
C SER A 122 -36.32 -14.90 -0.31
N ASN A 123 -35.47 -15.43 0.56
CA ASN A 123 -34.55 -14.61 1.35
C ASN A 123 -33.54 -13.90 0.45
N LYS A 124 -33.03 -12.77 0.87
CA LYS A 124 -32.03 -11.98 0.14
C LYS A 124 -30.70 -11.99 0.86
N ALA A 125 -29.64 -12.39 0.18
CA ALA A 125 -28.28 -12.17 0.66
C ALA A 125 -27.81 -10.78 0.25
N ILE A 126 -27.15 -10.09 1.17
CA ILE A 126 -26.45 -8.83 0.97
C ILE A 126 -24.96 -9.13 1.10
N ASP A 127 -24.22 -9.00 0.03
CA ASP A 127 -22.81 -9.38 -0.15
C ASP A 127 -21.89 -8.21 -0.50
N THR A 128 -22.42 -7.00 -0.38
CA THR A 128 -21.66 -5.78 -0.68
C THR A 128 -21.30 -5.06 0.61
N ASN A 129 -20.01 -4.80 0.80
CA ASN A 129 -19.50 -4.13 1.98
C ASN A 129 -20.08 -2.72 2.12
N ASN A 130 -20.22 -2.31 3.39
CA ASN A 130 -20.70 -1.00 3.78
C ASN A 130 -22.16 -0.69 3.37
N THR A 131 -22.93 -1.70 3.00
CA THR A 131 -24.35 -1.52 2.63
C THR A 131 -25.15 -0.96 3.81
N SER A 132 -26.00 0.00 3.50
CA SER A 132 -27.12 0.44 4.33
C SER A 132 -28.40 0.34 3.52
N MET A 133 -29.51 0.00 4.18
CA MET A 133 -30.79 -0.16 3.49
C MET A 133 -31.94 0.09 4.45
N SER A 134 -32.95 0.81 3.99
CA SER A 134 -34.25 0.93 4.65
C SER A 134 -35.28 0.11 3.86
N LEU A 135 -35.99 -0.75 4.56
CA LEU A 135 -37.06 -1.62 4.02
C LEU A 135 -38.40 -1.15 4.56
N VAL A 136 -39.35 -0.93 3.66
CA VAL A 136 -40.75 -0.58 4.01
C VAL A 136 -41.68 -1.65 3.50
N TYR A 137 -42.58 -2.16 4.35
CA TYR A 137 -43.61 -3.08 3.92
C TYR A 137 -44.74 -2.34 3.20
N VAL A 138 -45.07 -2.77 1.99
CA VAL A 138 -46.06 -2.12 1.17
C VAL A 138 -47.40 -2.89 1.20
N ASP A 139 -47.36 -4.13 0.79
CA ASP A 139 -48.53 -5.01 0.69
C ASP A 139 -48.13 -6.50 0.63
N ALA A 140 -49.10 -7.40 0.58
CA ALA A 140 -48.83 -8.84 0.52
C ALA A 140 -48.22 -9.30 -0.83
N THR A 141 -48.37 -8.54 -1.90
CA THR A 141 -47.85 -8.88 -3.25
C THR A 141 -46.39 -8.52 -3.39
N GLN A 142 -46.03 -7.27 -3.07
CA GLN A 142 -44.66 -6.77 -3.17
C GLN A 142 -43.86 -7.08 -1.90
N GLY A 143 -44.53 -7.11 -0.75
CA GLY A 143 -43.89 -7.34 0.53
C GLY A 143 -43.06 -6.14 0.98
N TRP A 144 -41.86 -6.40 1.45
CA TRP A 144 -40.87 -5.39 1.84
C TRP A 144 -40.15 -4.87 0.62
N LYS A 145 -40.06 -3.54 0.49
CA LYS A 145 -39.33 -2.87 -0.59
C LYS A 145 -38.22 -2.01 -0.02
N SER A 146 -37.08 -2.03 -0.67
CA SER A 146 -36.01 -1.07 -0.39
C SER A 146 -36.43 0.33 -0.88
N VAL A 147 -36.26 1.33 -0.02
CA VAL A 147 -36.57 2.72 -0.33
C VAL A 147 -35.33 3.62 -0.26
N GLU A 148 -34.34 3.22 0.50
CA GLU A 148 -33.04 3.89 0.60
C GLU A 148 -31.95 2.83 0.63
N GLU A 149 -31.02 2.89 -0.29
CA GLU A 149 -29.88 2.01 -0.37
C GLU A 149 -28.60 2.81 -0.50
N GLY A 150 -27.54 2.41 0.17
CA GLY A 150 -26.26 3.06 0.08
C GLY A 150 -25.10 2.15 0.48
N THR A 151 -24.01 2.32 -0.23
CA THR A 151 -22.71 1.72 0.10
C THR A 151 -21.68 2.79 0.47
N GLY A 152 -22.12 4.03 0.60
CA GLY A 152 -21.29 5.17 0.93
C GLY A 152 -20.60 5.02 2.29
N TYR A 153 -19.34 5.42 2.36
CA TYR A 153 -18.54 5.43 3.57
C TYR A 153 -17.96 6.84 3.77
N ILE A 154 -18.15 7.39 4.96
CA ILE A 154 -17.67 8.73 5.32
C ILE A 154 -16.32 8.71 6.05
N GLY A 155 -15.83 7.54 6.45
CA GLY A 155 -14.50 7.36 7.04
C GLY A 155 -13.41 7.37 5.96
N GLU A 156 -12.15 7.38 6.40
CA GLU A 156 -11.02 7.28 5.49
C GLU A 156 -10.88 5.85 4.96
N VAL A 157 -10.89 5.72 3.63
CA VAL A 157 -10.52 4.48 2.94
C VAL A 157 -9.03 4.52 2.68
N PHE A 158 -8.33 3.43 2.95
CA PHE A 158 -6.90 3.29 2.69
C PHE A 158 -6.65 2.43 1.45
N ILE A 159 -5.44 2.54 0.89
CA ILE A 159 -5.03 1.70 -0.24
C ILE A 159 -5.13 0.22 0.15
N THR A 160 -5.85 -0.55 -0.67
CA THR A 160 -5.87 -2.01 -0.60
C THR A 160 -5.12 -2.57 -1.79
N ALA A 161 -4.08 -3.38 -1.52
CA ALA A 161 -3.24 -3.95 -2.56
C ALA A 161 -2.75 -5.35 -2.20
N THR A 162 -2.37 -6.10 -3.24
CA THR A 162 -1.78 -7.43 -3.15
C THR A 162 -0.49 -7.51 -3.97
N GLY A 163 0.27 -8.58 -3.82
CA GLY A 163 1.51 -8.85 -4.54
C GLY A 163 2.77 -8.71 -3.69
N GLY A 164 3.78 -9.50 -4.04
CA GLY A 164 5.01 -9.63 -3.26
C GLY A 164 4.80 -10.29 -1.91
N THR A 165 5.84 -10.24 -1.06
CA THR A 165 5.71 -10.60 0.36
C THR A 165 5.20 -9.40 1.14
N ILE A 166 4.08 -9.57 1.84
CA ILE A 166 3.43 -8.48 2.58
C ILE A 166 3.79 -8.58 4.05
N THR A 167 4.31 -7.49 4.61
CA THR A 167 4.54 -7.31 6.05
C THR A 167 3.90 -6.02 6.53
N THR A 168 3.71 -5.88 7.84
CA THR A 168 3.14 -4.69 8.45
C THR A 168 4.13 -4.05 9.43
N SER A 169 4.17 -2.73 9.46
CA SER A 169 4.93 -1.95 10.43
C SER A 169 4.14 -0.73 10.84
N GLY A 170 3.67 -0.71 12.08
CA GLY A 170 2.68 0.29 12.52
C GLY A 170 1.44 0.24 11.62
N ASN A 171 1.04 1.38 11.08
CA ASN A 171 -0.10 1.51 10.17
C ASN A 171 0.26 1.33 8.67
N CYS A 172 1.50 0.90 8.38
CA CYS A 172 1.95 0.75 7.00
C CYS A 172 2.01 -0.73 6.59
N LYS A 173 1.56 -1.03 5.36
CA LYS A 173 1.84 -2.30 4.68
C LYS A 173 3.04 -2.14 3.77
N ILE A 174 3.93 -3.12 3.82
CA ILE A 174 5.18 -3.17 3.04
C ILE A 174 5.08 -4.35 2.09
N HIS A 175 5.18 -4.09 0.79
CA HIS A 175 5.18 -5.09 -0.28
C HIS A 175 6.60 -5.26 -0.79
N THR A 176 7.21 -6.43 -0.55
CA THR A 176 8.58 -6.73 -0.95
C THR A 176 8.61 -7.70 -2.13
N PHE A 177 9.28 -7.30 -3.21
CA PHE A 177 9.47 -8.10 -4.42
C PHE A 177 10.96 -8.47 -4.56
N THR A 178 11.28 -9.75 -4.48
CA THR A 178 12.63 -10.30 -4.71
C THR A 178 12.77 -10.97 -6.07
N GLY A 179 11.74 -10.95 -6.88
CA GLY A 179 11.64 -11.41 -8.25
C GLY A 179 10.55 -10.68 -9.00
N PRO A 180 10.42 -10.85 -10.32
CA PRO A 180 9.35 -10.26 -11.11
C PRO A 180 7.97 -10.62 -10.54
N GLY A 181 7.02 -9.67 -10.59
CA GLY A 181 5.69 -9.85 -10.04
C GLY A 181 4.74 -8.72 -10.42
N THR A 182 3.65 -8.62 -9.69
CA THR A 182 2.65 -7.57 -9.91
C THR A 182 2.22 -6.98 -8.56
N PHE A 183 2.30 -5.66 -8.43
CA PHE A 183 1.66 -4.91 -7.36
C PHE A 183 0.25 -4.53 -7.84
N CYS A 184 -0.77 -5.21 -7.31
CA CYS A 184 -2.15 -5.03 -7.73
C CYS A 184 -2.91 -4.19 -6.69
N VAL A 185 -3.31 -2.99 -7.07
CA VAL A 185 -4.12 -2.09 -6.24
C VAL A 185 -5.59 -2.31 -6.60
N SER A 186 -6.38 -2.76 -5.64
CA SER A 186 -7.82 -3.00 -5.80
C SER A 186 -8.67 -1.81 -5.32
N GLU A 187 -8.16 -1.02 -4.37
CA GLU A 187 -8.86 0.15 -3.83
C GLU A 187 -7.83 1.26 -3.54
N ILE A 188 -8.17 2.50 -3.85
CA ILE A 188 -7.36 3.67 -3.53
C ILE A 188 -7.89 4.39 -2.28
N SER A 189 -7.05 5.19 -1.65
CA SER A 189 -7.48 6.01 -0.50
C SER A 189 -8.47 7.10 -0.93
N SER A 190 -9.47 7.35 -0.07
CA SER A 190 -10.37 8.50 -0.20
C SER A 190 -9.66 9.83 -0.02
N THR A 191 -8.50 9.85 0.64
CA THR A 191 -7.63 11.02 0.78
C THR A 191 -6.56 11.00 -0.30
N PRO A 192 -6.58 11.91 -1.30
CA PRO A 192 -5.68 11.85 -2.46
C PRO A 192 -4.19 11.80 -2.12
N ALA A 193 -3.76 12.49 -1.05
CA ALA A 193 -2.36 12.50 -0.61
C ALA A 193 -1.85 11.10 -0.22
N ASN A 194 -2.74 10.23 0.28
CA ASN A 194 -2.40 8.87 0.70
C ASN A 194 -2.23 7.92 -0.49
N ASN A 195 -2.59 8.34 -1.71
CA ASN A 195 -2.41 7.53 -2.93
C ASN A 195 -1.00 7.64 -3.52
N THR A 196 -0.13 8.46 -2.93
CA THR A 196 1.28 8.52 -3.30
C THR A 196 2.07 7.53 -2.44
N VAL A 197 2.57 6.47 -3.08
CA VAL A 197 3.30 5.40 -2.38
C VAL A 197 4.77 5.72 -2.22
N SER A 198 5.35 5.26 -1.11
CA SER A 198 6.80 5.22 -0.94
C SER A 198 7.37 3.98 -1.61
N TYR A 199 8.55 4.09 -2.21
CA TYR A 199 9.21 2.94 -2.84
C TYR A 199 10.72 3.02 -2.74
N THR A 200 11.36 1.85 -2.84
CA THR A 200 12.79 1.69 -3.12
C THR A 200 12.91 0.69 -4.26
N VAL A 201 13.62 1.07 -5.32
CA VAL A 201 13.88 0.23 -6.49
C VAL A 201 15.38 0.07 -6.64
N VAL A 202 15.88 -1.16 -6.45
CA VAL A 202 17.31 -1.50 -6.56
C VAL A 202 17.50 -2.44 -7.74
N ALA A 203 18.38 -2.10 -8.67
CA ALA A 203 18.70 -2.93 -9.81
C ALA A 203 19.74 -4.01 -9.46
N GLY A 204 19.94 -4.95 -10.38
CA GLY A 204 20.99 -5.96 -10.25
C GLY A 204 22.39 -5.33 -10.29
N GLY A 205 23.25 -5.68 -9.33
CA GLY A 205 24.66 -5.32 -9.34
C GLY A 205 25.43 -6.11 -10.42
N ALA A 206 26.56 -5.60 -10.83
CA ALA A 206 27.42 -6.28 -11.82
C ALA A 206 28.44 -7.22 -11.18
N SER A 207 28.99 -8.14 -11.94
CA SER A 207 30.13 -8.94 -11.51
C SER A 207 31.45 -8.16 -11.64
N GLY A 208 32.40 -8.48 -10.76
CA GLY A 208 33.79 -8.09 -10.94
C GLY A 208 34.44 -8.82 -12.11
N ALA A 209 35.57 -8.31 -12.61
CA ALA A 209 36.31 -8.93 -13.69
C ALA A 209 37.40 -9.88 -13.17
N VAL A 210 37.82 -10.80 -14.05
CA VAL A 210 38.89 -11.75 -13.75
C VAL A 210 40.27 -11.13 -13.80
N PHE A 211 41.24 -11.83 -13.25
CA PHE A 211 42.64 -11.44 -13.07
C PHE A 211 42.72 -10.11 -12.30
N TYR A 212 43.53 -9.32 -12.22
CA TYR A 212 43.64 -8.05 -11.50
C TYR A 212 42.53 -7.05 -11.86
N GLY A 213 41.31 -7.58 -11.95
CA GLY A 213 40.15 -6.87 -12.43
C GLY A 213 39.54 -5.89 -11.42
N GLY A 214 38.79 -4.96 -11.94
CA GLY A 214 38.00 -4.04 -11.12
C GLY A 214 36.78 -4.73 -10.51
N GLY A 215 36.31 -4.19 -9.40
CA GLY A 215 35.06 -4.59 -8.77
C GLY A 215 33.84 -4.24 -9.62
N GLY A 216 32.77 -5.03 -9.51
CA GLY A 216 31.49 -4.71 -10.14
C GLY A 216 30.82 -3.50 -9.49
N GLY A 217 30.21 -2.64 -10.28
CA GLY A 217 29.37 -1.55 -9.79
C GLY A 217 28.06 -2.08 -9.20
N ALA A 218 27.55 -1.41 -8.18
CA ALA A 218 26.22 -1.69 -7.66
C ALA A 218 25.13 -1.42 -8.71
N GLY A 219 24.00 -2.11 -8.58
CA GLY A 219 22.79 -1.69 -9.28
C GLY A 219 22.36 -0.30 -8.83
N GLY A 220 21.73 0.46 -9.71
CA GLY A 220 21.20 1.75 -9.35
C GLY A 220 20.24 1.65 -8.17
N PHE A 221 20.17 2.69 -7.38
CA PHE A 221 19.26 2.84 -6.25
C PHE A 221 18.34 4.02 -6.48
N ARG A 222 17.03 3.79 -6.44
CA ARG A 222 16.02 4.82 -6.56
C ARG A 222 15.07 4.72 -5.38
N GLU A 223 14.80 5.84 -4.71
CA GLU A 223 13.90 5.92 -3.57
C GLU A 223 13.01 7.14 -3.69
N TYR A 224 11.79 7.01 -3.22
CA TYR A 224 10.87 8.11 -2.95
C TYR A 224 10.13 7.84 -1.66
N LYS A 225 10.21 8.78 -0.72
CA LYS A 225 9.44 8.75 0.52
C LYS A 225 8.24 9.67 0.41
N SER A 226 7.04 9.10 0.46
CA SER A 226 5.81 9.89 0.57
C SER A 226 5.79 10.66 1.90
N PRO A 227 5.34 11.93 1.92
CA PRO A 227 5.27 12.72 3.14
C PRO A 227 4.44 12.08 4.26
N VAL A 228 3.50 11.21 3.91
CA VAL A 228 2.60 10.54 4.87
C VAL A 228 3.17 9.25 5.48
N THR A 229 4.34 8.79 5.05
CA THR A 229 4.95 7.55 5.59
C THR A 229 6.03 7.84 6.63
N PRO A 230 6.00 7.14 7.79
CA PRO A 230 6.82 7.50 8.94
C PRO A 230 8.16 6.73 9.03
N TYR A 231 8.86 6.47 7.90
CA TYR A 231 10.18 5.84 7.94
C TYR A 231 11.31 6.84 7.67
N THR A 232 12.56 6.44 7.93
CA THR A 232 13.76 7.26 7.63
C THR A 232 14.25 6.89 6.24
N ALA A 233 14.17 7.83 5.29
CA ALA A 233 14.67 7.67 3.94
C ALA A 233 16.20 7.80 3.88
N SER A 234 16.77 7.28 2.77
CA SER A 234 18.18 7.49 2.46
C SER A 234 18.46 8.94 2.01
N PRO A 235 19.73 9.34 1.93
CA PRO A 235 20.11 10.63 1.34
C PRO A 235 19.77 10.77 -0.15
N LEU A 236 19.33 9.70 -0.80
CA LEU A 236 18.94 9.65 -2.22
C LEU A 236 17.42 9.70 -2.41
N ASP A 237 16.66 10.12 -1.38
CA ASP A 237 15.22 10.34 -1.49
C ASP A 237 14.91 11.35 -2.59
N GLY A 238 14.05 10.93 -3.52
CA GLY A 238 13.60 11.75 -4.65
C GLY A 238 12.51 12.77 -4.30
N ASN A 239 12.06 12.83 -3.05
CA ASN A 239 11.08 13.82 -2.62
C ASN A 239 11.81 15.14 -2.21
N PRO A 240 11.42 16.31 -2.76
CA PRO A 240 10.25 16.61 -3.60
C PRO A 240 10.51 16.59 -5.13
N GLY A 241 11.51 15.90 -5.61
CA GLY A 241 12.08 16.00 -6.95
C GLY A 241 11.30 15.37 -8.12
N GLY A 242 9.98 15.14 -8.03
CA GLY A 242 9.15 14.75 -9.19
C GLY A 242 9.19 13.25 -9.56
N THR A 243 9.69 12.38 -8.67
CA THR A 243 9.68 10.92 -8.86
C THR A 243 8.54 10.22 -8.11
N ALA A 244 7.54 10.96 -7.65
CA ALA A 244 6.37 10.44 -6.96
C ALA A 244 5.57 9.48 -7.85
N ILE A 245 5.10 8.39 -7.27
CA ILE A 245 4.14 7.48 -7.92
C ILE A 245 2.83 7.57 -7.16
N THR A 246 1.82 8.14 -7.82
CA THR A 246 0.43 8.10 -7.35
C THR A 246 -0.24 6.89 -7.98
N VAL A 247 -0.69 5.97 -7.14
CA VAL A 247 -1.34 4.75 -7.60
C VAL A 247 -2.81 4.98 -7.93
N THR A 248 -3.31 4.18 -8.85
CA THR A 248 -4.73 4.04 -9.20
C THR A 248 -5.15 2.60 -8.94
N ALA A 249 -6.46 2.31 -8.92
CA ALA A 249 -6.99 0.95 -8.76
C ALA A 249 -6.70 0.11 -10.02
N THR A 250 -5.44 -0.32 -10.17
CA THR A 250 -4.94 -1.09 -11.31
C THR A 250 -3.73 -1.93 -10.92
N SER A 251 -3.24 -2.71 -11.86
CA SER A 251 -2.06 -3.56 -11.69
C SER A 251 -0.79 -2.85 -12.19
N PHE A 252 0.26 -2.86 -11.39
CA PHE A 252 1.58 -2.34 -11.71
C PHE A 252 2.57 -3.52 -11.85
N PRO A 253 3.06 -3.81 -13.06
CA PRO A 253 4.08 -4.82 -13.24
C PRO A 253 5.38 -4.42 -12.53
N ILE A 254 6.01 -5.39 -11.86
CA ILE A 254 7.29 -5.23 -11.19
C ILE A 254 8.33 -6.07 -11.92
N THR A 255 9.43 -5.46 -12.31
CA THR A 255 10.62 -6.16 -12.80
C THR A 255 11.71 -6.04 -11.74
N VAL A 256 12.29 -7.17 -11.35
CA VAL A 256 13.47 -7.22 -10.48
C VAL A 256 14.64 -7.76 -11.30
N GLY A 257 15.67 -6.92 -11.49
CA GLY A 257 16.85 -7.26 -12.26
C GLY A 257 17.78 -8.22 -11.51
N GLY A 258 18.25 -9.24 -12.21
CA GLY A 258 19.27 -10.15 -11.71
C GLY A 258 20.65 -9.52 -11.69
N GLY A 259 21.55 -10.03 -10.84
CA GLY A 259 22.97 -9.66 -10.83
C GLY A 259 23.71 -10.16 -12.08
N GLY A 260 24.83 -9.51 -12.42
CA GLY A 260 25.71 -9.93 -13.49
C GLY A 260 26.33 -11.32 -13.25
N SER A 261 26.39 -12.14 -14.27
CA SER A 261 26.93 -13.49 -14.19
C SER A 261 28.46 -13.49 -13.99
N VAL A 262 28.96 -14.40 -13.19
CA VAL A 262 30.39 -14.66 -13.12
C VAL A 262 30.79 -15.48 -14.34
N ASN A 263 31.51 -14.87 -15.28
CA ASN A 263 31.95 -15.53 -16.50
C ASN A 263 33.49 -15.61 -16.52
N PRO A 264 34.10 -16.76 -16.20
CA PRO A 264 35.55 -16.90 -16.18
C PRO A 264 36.21 -16.72 -17.56
N SER A 265 35.43 -16.86 -18.63
CA SER A 265 35.89 -16.67 -20.01
C SER A 265 35.69 -15.23 -20.50
N SER A 266 34.96 -14.39 -19.77
CA SER A 266 34.74 -13.00 -20.13
C SER A 266 35.95 -12.14 -19.79
N CYS A 267 36.18 -11.15 -20.64
CA CYS A 267 37.27 -10.21 -20.44
C CYS A 267 36.94 -9.15 -19.40
N LYS A 268 35.67 -8.83 -19.20
CA LYS A 268 35.12 -7.86 -18.23
C LYS A 268 34.07 -8.53 -17.36
N GLY A 269 33.71 -7.90 -16.26
CA GLY A 269 32.54 -8.30 -15.51
C GLY A 269 31.26 -8.04 -16.31
N ASP A 270 30.30 -8.93 -16.18
CA ASP A 270 29.00 -8.79 -16.82
C ASP A 270 28.14 -7.78 -16.03
N PRO A 271 27.42 -6.88 -16.72
CA PRO A 271 26.49 -5.99 -16.07
C PRO A 271 25.33 -6.79 -15.45
N GLY A 272 24.64 -6.19 -14.46
CA GLY A 272 23.36 -6.70 -13.98
C GLY A 272 22.21 -6.41 -14.95
N SER A 273 20.99 -6.48 -14.44
CA SER A 273 19.78 -6.14 -15.17
C SER A 273 19.00 -5.03 -14.44
N ASN A 274 18.19 -4.27 -15.18
CA ASN A 274 17.39 -3.19 -14.64
C ASN A 274 16.25 -3.70 -13.76
N SER A 275 15.87 -2.94 -12.73
CA SER A 275 14.63 -3.10 -12.00
C SER A 275 13.67 -1.98 -12.33
N VAL A 276 12.37 -2.29 -12.41
CA VAL A 276 11.33 -1.33 -12.82
C VAL A 276 10.11 -1.42 -11.91
N PHE A 277 9.64 -0.27 -11.47
CA PHE A 277 8.34 -0.06 -10.87
C PHE A 277 7.65 1.13 -11.53
N SER A 278 6.54 0.90 -12.22
CA SER A 278 5.79 1.92 -12.96
C SER A 278 6.72 2.69 -13.93
N THR A 279 6.88 3.98 -13.76
CA THR A 279 7.75 4.85 -14.57
C THR A 279 9.19 4.90 -14.07
N ILE A 280 9.48 4.27 -12.93
CA ILE A 280 10.80 4.30 -12.31
C ILE A 280 11.62 3.10 -12.78
N THR A 281 12.69 3.38 -13.48
CA THR A 281 13.72 2.40 -13.84
C THR A 281 14.98 2.68 -13.05
N SER A 282 15.49 1.67 -12.36
CA SER A 282 16.81 1.65 -11.76
C SER A 282 17.73 0.88 -12.68
N ALA A 283 18.85 1.49 -13.08
CA ALA A 283 19.75 0.92 -14.08
C ALA A 283 20.67 -0.13 -13.48
N ALA A 284 20.99 -1.15 -14.25
CA ALA A 284 21.94 -2.19 -13.91
C ALA A 284 23.31 -1.64 -13.50
N GLY A 285 24.03 -2.32 -12.63
CA GLY A 285 25.43 -2.01 -12.32
C GLY A 285 26.37 -2.26 -13.51
N GLY A 286 27.40 -1.44 -13.62
CA GLY A 286 28.45 -1.57 -14.63
C GLY A 286 29.49 -2.63 -14.24
N GLY A 287 29.82 -3.55 -15.16
CA GLY A 287 30.82 -4.61 -14.97
C GLY A 287 32.23 -4.08 -14.69
N GLY A 288 32.98 -4.79 -13.85
CA GLY A 288 34.38 -4.47 -13.60
C GLY A 288 35.26 -4.58 -14.85
N GLY A 289 36.26 -3.70 -14.98
CA GLY A 289 37.26 -3.75 -16.03
C GLY A 289 38.23 -4.91 -15.85
N ARG A 290 38.61 -5.59 -16.94
CA ARG A 290 39.54 -6.72 -16.90
C ARG A 290 40.97 -6.26 -16.55
N GLY A 291 41.71 -7.06 -15.79
CA GLY A 291 43.15 -6.96 -15.65
C GLY A 291 43.92 -7.75 -16.72
N GLY A 292 45.24 -7.55 -16.86
CA GLY A 292 46.11 -8.32 -17.76
C GLY A 292 46.61 -7.53 -18.98
N CYS A 293 47.07 -8.24 -20.04
CA CYS A 293 47.71 -7.62 -21.21
C CYS A 293 46.77 -7.28 -22.37
N ASN A 294 45.48 -7.15 -22.18
CA ASN A 294 44.51 -6.77 -23.21
C ASN A 294 44.04 -5.32 -23.06
N SER A 295 43.53 -4.75 -24.14
CA SER A 295 43.17 -3.31 -24.23
C SER A 295 41.88 -2.86 -23.56
N ASN A 296 41.21 -3.74 -22.79
CA ASN A 296 39.85 -3.49 -22.26
C ASN A 296 39.81 -3.34 -20.73
N PHE A 297 40.70 -2.48 -20.21
CA PHE A 297 40.84 -2.33 -18.75
C PHE A 297 39.77 -1.49 -18.06
N GLY A 298 39.09 -0.62 -18.77
CA GLY A 298 38.08 0.28 -18.19
C GLY A 298 36.85 -0.44 -17.65
N GLY A 299 36.36 -0.03 -16.54
CA GLY A 299 35.06 -0.43 -15.96
C GLY A 299 33.91 0.00 -16.89
N LEU A 300 32.80 -0.70 -16.86
CA LEU A 300 31.58 -0.37 -17.61
C LEU A 300 30.74 0.67 -16.83
N ASN A 301 30.07 1.51 -17.58
CA ASN A 301 29.07 2.44 -17.04
C ASN A 301 27.81 1.70 -16.59
N GLY A 302 27.12 2.25 -15.62
CA GLY A 302 25.85 1.66 -15.14
C GLY A 302 25.12 2.56 -14.15
N GLY A 303 24.16 2.01 -13.45
CA GLY A 303 23.53 2.66 -12.28
C GLY A 303 24.60 3.12 -11.31
N SER A 304 25.51 2.24 -10.92
CA SER A 304 26.85 2.57 -10.42
C SER A 304 27.89 2.00 -11.35
N GLY A 305 29.00 2.70 -11.55
CA GLY A 305 30.06 2.30 -12.47
C GLY A 305 30.94 1.18 -11.94
N GLY A 306 31.42 0.29 -12.81
CA GLY A 306 32.40 -0.74 -12.46
C GLY A 306 33.79 -0.15 -12.22
N GLY A 307 34.60 -0.77 -11.35
CA GLY A 307 35.99 -0.40 -11.15
C GLY A 307 36.85 -0.72 -12.38
N GLY A 308 37.91 0.07 -12.62
CA GLY A 308 38.91 -0.21 -13.65
C GLY A 308 39.79 -1.40 -13.29
N GLY A 309 40.14 -2.23 -14.25
CA GLY A 309 41.14 -3.30 -14.09
C GLY A 309 42.55 -2.74 -14.18
N SER A 310 43.56 -3.54 -13.84
CA SER A 310 44.97 -3.14 -13.95
C SER A 310 45.66 -3.80 -15.13
N PRO A 311 46.46 -3.07 -15.91
CA PRO A 311 47.39 -3.70 -16.83
C PRO A 311 48.36 -4.61 -16.05
N GLY A 312 48.59 -5.84 -16.58
CA GLY A 312 49.50 -6.80 -15.95
C GLY A 312 50.96 -6.36 -15.98
N PRO A 313 51.86 -7.03 -15.19
CA PRO A 313 53.30 -6.81 -15.27
C PRO A 313 53.80 -7.00 -16.69
N GLY A 314 54.67 -6.11 -17.16
CA GLY A 314 55.24 -6.20 -18.52
C GLY A 314 54.33 -5.76 -19.67
N CYS A 315 53.06 -5.42 -19.39
CA CYS A 315 52.16 -4.90 -20.43
C CYS A 315 52.30 -3.39 -20.62
N SER A 316 52.27 -2.91 -21.87
CA SER A 316 52.19 -1.48 -22.19
C SER A 316 50.74 -1.01 -21.97
N GLY A 317 50.53 -0.04 -21.10
CA GLY A 317 49.19 0.55 -20.87
C GLY A 317 49.21 1.58 -19.75
N SER A 318 48.30 2.52 -19.81
CA SER A 318 48.05 3.50 -18.75
C SER A 318 47.12 2.90 -17.70
N ASN A 319 47.02 3.56 -16.52
CA ASN A 319 45.96 3.30 -15.57
C ASN A 319 44.58 3.29 -16.22
N SER A 320 43.73 2.39 -15.82
CA SER A 320 42.40 2.27 -16.41
C SER A 320 41.35 3.03 -15.63
N CYS A 321 40.48 3.71 -16.30
CA CYS A 321 39.38 4.44 -15.68
C CYS A 321 38.31 3.48 -15.17
N GLY A 322 37.74 3.83 -14.02
CA GLY A 322 36.45 3.28 -13.59
C GLY A 322 35.35 3.70 -14.55
N GLY A 323 34.28 2.96 -14.57
CA GLY A 323 33.06 3.28 -15.31
C GLY A 323 32.27 4.41 -14.63
N SER A 324 31.53 5.17 -15.42
CA SER A 324 30.65 6.21 -14.87
C SER A 324 29.40 5.61 -14.22
N GLY A 325 29.06 6.15 -13.07
CA GLY A 325 27.77 5.90 -12.41
C GLY A 325 26.66 6.79 -12.99
N ASN A 326 25.47 6.68 -12.43
CA ASN A 326 24.29 7.44 -12.83
C ASN A 326 24.06 7.42 -14.36
N THR A 327 24.20 6.26 -14.96
CA THR A 327 24.02 6.07 -16.40
C THR A 327 22.87 5.09 -16.67
N PRO A 328 21.78 5.53 -17.35
CA PRO A 328 21.51 6.90 -17.79
C PRO A 328 21.34 7.88 -16.62
N PRO A 329 21.58 9.20 -16.83
CA PRO A 329 21.52 10.19 -15.76
C PRO A 329 20.09 10.40 -15.26
N VAL A 330 19.94 10.45 -13.95
CA VAL A 330 18.67 10.71 -13.23
C VAL A 330 18.93 11.61 -12.04
N THR A 331 17.86 12.20 -11.51
CA THR A 331 17.89 13.02 -10.29
C THR A 331 16.90 12.48 -9.26
N PRO A 332 17.31 12.22 -8.01
CA PRO A 332 18.71 12.14 -7.54
C PRO A 332 19.52 11.10 -8.30
N ALA A 333 20.85 11.23 -8.27
CA ALA A 333 21.74 10.26 -8.93
C ALA A 333 21.52 8.85 -8.36
N GLN A 334 21.39 7.85 -9.22
CA GLN A 334 21.09 6.46 -8.81
C GLN A 334 22.33 5.66 -8.38
N GLY A 335 23.53 6.24 -8.49
CA GLY A 335 24.79 5.63 -8.09
C GLY A 335 25.99 6.46 -8.51
N LYS A 336 27.16 6.00 -8.11
CA LYS A 336 28.45 6.69 -8.23
C LYS A 336 29.42 5.96 -9.16
N ASP A 337 30.47 6.66 -9.57
CA ASP A 337 31.51 6.13 -10.45
C ASP A 337 32.33 5.03 -9.75
N GLY A 338 32.90 4.14 -10.56
CA GLY A 338 33.90 3.20 -10.12
C GLY A 338 35.27 3.86 -9.98
N GLY A 339 36.12 3.30 -9.12
CA GLY A 339 37.51 3.70 -8.95
C GLY A 339 38.42 3.26 -10.10
N ASN A 340 39.51 3.96 -10.32
CA ASN A 340 40.51 3.61 -11.32
C ASN A 340 41.37 2.42 -10.89
N GLY A 341 41.72 1.56 -11.83
CA GLY A 341 42.76 0.56 -11.66
C GLY A 341 44.15 1.19 -11.77
N ASN A 342 45.13 0.66 -11.05
CA ASN A 342 46.51 1.20 -11.04
C ASN A 342 47.50 0.12 -11.52
N ARG A 343 48.41 0.56 -12.39
CA ARG A 343 49.57 -0.22 -12.84
C ARG A 343 50.81 0.16 -12.00
N HIS A 344 51.43 -0.84 -11.37
CA HIS A 344 52.75 -0.64 -10.82
C HIS A 344 53.82 -1.23 -11.72
N PRO A 345 54.97 -0.50 -11.95
CA PRO A 345 55.99 -0.91 -12.91
C PRO A 345 56.67 -2.25 -12.62
N SER A 346 56.71 -2.71 -11.39
CA SER A 346 57.54 -3.85 -11.05
C SER A 346 56.82 -5.15 -10.74
N THR A 347 55.78 -5.23 -9.91
CA THR A 347 55.22 -6.53 -9.49
C THR A 347 53.78 -6.54 -9.03
N HIS A 348 53.22 -5.40 -8.71
CA HIS A 348 51.89 -5.34 -8.08
C HIS A 348 50.87 -4.69 -9.00
N THR A 349 49.74 -5.34 -9.16
CA THR A 349 48.64 -4.87 -10.01
C THR A 349 47.35 -4.88 -9.21
N HIS A 350 46.63 -3.78 -9.24
CA HIS A 350 45.46 -3.58 -8.40
C HIS A 350 44.30 -3.04 -9.19
N GLY A 351 43.14 -3.69 -9.08
CA GLY A 351 41.89 -3.22 -9.63
C GLY A 351 41.24 -2.16 -8.74
N GLY A 352 40.55 -1.19 -9.35
CA GLY A 352 39.72 -0.21 -8.68
C GLY A 352 38.45 -0.82 -8.13
N GLY A 353 37.85 -0.22 -7.10
CA GLY A 353 36.56 -0.62 -6.54
C GLY A 353 35.39 -0.20 -7.44
N GLY A 354 34.31 -0.95 -7.45
CA GLY A 354 33.05 -0.56 -8.07
C GLY A 354 32.35 0.56 -7.30
N GLY A 355 31.62 1.45 -7.98
CA GLY A 355 30.83 2.48 -7.36
C GLY A 355 29.67 1.91 -6.55
N GLY A 356 29.34 2.55 -5.43
CA GLY A 356 28.12 2.31 -4.65
C GLY A 356 27.04 3.32 -4.95
N ALA A 357 25.95 3.25 -4.23
CA ALA A 357 24.86 4.21 -4.40
C ALA A 357 25.24 5.61 -3.93
N THR A 358 25.96 5.74 -2.82
CA THR A 358 26.29 7.03 -2.20
C THR A 358 27.74 7.45 -2.32
N VAL A 359 28.66 6.49 -2.43
CA VAL A 359 30.10 6.72 -2.46
C VAL A 359 30.72 6.15 -3.72
N VAL A 360 31.69 6.85 -4.29
CA VAL A 360 32.49 6.38 -5.41
C VAL A 360 33.34 5.19 -5.00
N GLY A 361 33.63 4.26 -5.92
CA GLY A 361 34.63 3.25 -5.70
C GLY A 361 36.00 3.85 -5.56
N THR A 362 36.84 3.37 -4.63
CA THR A 362 38.17 3.93 -4.46
C THR A 362 39.11 3.49 -5.56
N ASN A 363 40.02 4.39 -5.93
CA ASN A 363 41.10 4.06 -6.84
C ASN A 363 42.03 3.00 -6.21
N ALA A 364 42.58 2.16 -7.03
CA ALA A 364 43.67 1.30 -6.62
C ALA A 364 44.88 2.14 -6.21
N GLY A 365 45.55 1.80 -5.09
CA GLY A 365 46.69 2.55 -4.55
C GLY A 365 48.02 2.22 -5.25
N GLY A 366 49.06 3.01 -4.90
CA GLY A 366 50.49 2.82 -5.33
C GLY A 366 51.25 1.81 -4.48
N GLU A 367 52.58 1.99 -4.39
CA GLU A 367 53.63 1.02 -4.04
C GLU A 367 53.48 0.08 -2.83
N ASN A 368 52.56 0.24 -1.93
CA ASN A 368 52.45 -0.65 -0.73
C ASN A 368 51.03 -1.10 -0.45
N VAL A 369 50.17 -1.24 -1.44
CA VAL A 369 48.81 -1.12 -1.11
C VAL A 369 47.81 -1.97 -1.87
N VAL A 370 46.69 -1.94 -1.40
CA VAL A 370 45.35 -2.45 -1.49
C VAL A 370 44.70 -2.13 -2.81
N SER A 371 43.95 -3.08 -3.30
CA SER A 371 42.90 -2.88 -4.30
C SER A 371 41.93 -1.78 -3.86
N GLY A 372 41.24 -1.19 -4.81
CA GLY A 372 40.17 -0.24 -4.50
C GLY A 372 39.03 -0.88 -3.72
N CYS A 373 38.58 -0.26 -2.65
CA CYS A 373 37.36 -0.66 -1.95
C CYS A 373 36.12 -0.29 -2.77
N GLY A 374 35.06 -1.10 -2.66
CA GLY A 374 33.77 -0.73 -3.22
C GLY A 374 33.18 0.49 -2.51
N GLY A 375 32.37 1.25 -3.24
CA GLY A 375 31.65 2.41 -2.69
C GLY A 375 30.46 2.00 -1.81
N ASP A 376 30.13 2.84 -0.86
CA ASP A 376 29.04 2.59 0.10
C ASP A 376 27.67 2.62 -0.58
N GLY A 377 26.76 1.79 -0.07
CA GLY A 377 25.35 1.78 -0.41
C GLY A 377 24.54 2.89 0.25
N ALA A 378 23.26 2.91 -0.01
CA ALA A 378 22.29 3.81 0.60
C ALA A 378 21.52 3.07 1.70
N THR A 379 21.43 3.64 2.89
CA THR A 379 20.67 3.07 4.02
C THR A 379 19.30 3.71 4.09
N THR A 380 18.27 2.89 4.11
CA THR A 380 16.87 3.29 4.29
C THR A 380 16.15 2.36 5.27
N SER A 381 15.12 2.86 5.95
CA SER A 381 14.27 2.06 6.85
C SER A 381 12.93 1.68 6.23
N ILE A 382 12.78 1.72 4.91
CA ILE A 382 11.52 1.39 4.22
C ILE A 382 11.05 -0.04 4.52
N SER A 383 11.96 -0.96 4.79
CA SER A 383 11.68 -2.36 5.19
C SER A 383 11.40 -2.53 6.68
N ALA A 384 11.09 -1.45 7.39
CA ALA A 384 10.90 -1.35 8.86
C ALA A 384 12.20 -1.44 9.69
N THR A 385 13.32 -1.78 9.08
CA THR A 385 14.65 -1.81 9.72
C THR A 385 15.65 -1.06 8.85
N PRO A 386 16.63 -0.31 9.44
CA PRO A 386 17.69 0.32 8.68
C PRO A 386 18.49 -0.75 7.91
N THR A 387 18.46 -0.67 6.59
CA THR A 387 19.14 -1.63 5.71
C THR A 387 19.88 -0.89 4.62
N ALA A 388 21.15 -1.24 4.41
CA ALA A 388 21.96 -0.70 3.33
C ALA A 388 21.79 -1.52 2.05
N TYR A 389 21.56 -0.81 0.93
CA TYR A 389 21.41 -1.39 -0.41
C TYR A 389 22.40 -0.77 -1.39
N ALA A 390 22.75 -1.54 -2.43
CA ALA A 390 23.54 -1.05 -3.56
C ALA A 390 24.99 -0.62 -3.15
N GLY A 391 25.69 -1.47 -2.40
CA GLY A 391 27.14 -1.34 -2.19
C GLY A 391 27.92 -1.87 -3.39
N GLY A 392 29.04 -1.20 -3.72
CA GLY A 392 29.95 -1.62 -4.80
C GLY A 392 30.89 -2.77 -4.39
N GLY A 393 31.36 -3.51 -5.37
CA GLY A 393 32.32 -4.60 -5.15
C GLY A 393 33.77 -4.10 -5.05
N GLY A 394 34.61 -4.75 -4.23
CA GLY A 394 36.06 -4.46 -4.14
C GLY A 394 36.82 -4.89 -5.41
N GLY A 395 37.91 -4.21 -5.73
CA GLY A 395 38.83 -4.59 -6.79
C GLY A 395 39.74 -5.75 -6.38
N ALA A 396 40.27 -6.49 -7.35
CA ALA A 396 41.20 -7.59 -7.11
C ALA A 396 42.63 -7.10 -6.86
N VAL A 397 43.40 -7.88 -6.06
CA VAL A 397 44.81 -7.62 -5.75
C VAL A 397 45.69 -8.80 -6.22
N ASN A 398 46.87 -8.48 -6.75
CA ASN A 398 47.92 -9.46 -6.92
C ASN A 398 49.14 -9.08 -6.05
N THR A 399 49.52 -9.92 -5.12
CA THR A 399 50.66 -9.74 -4.23
C THR A 399 51.94 -10.40 -4.70
N GLY A 400 52.02 -10.88 -5.98
CA GLY A 400 53.24 -11.48 -6.54
C GLY A 400 53.58 -12.90 -6.01
N ALA A 401 52.97 -13.37 -4.97
CA ALA A 401 53.22 -14.65 -4.34
C ALA A 401 51.94 -15.53 -4.41
N GLY A 402 51.53 -15.95 -5.60
CA GLY A 402 50.66 -17.10 -5.83
C GLY A 402 49.28 -17.18 -5.13
N GLY A 403 48.76 -16.11 -4.53
CA GLY A 403 47.52 -16.12 -3.76
C GLY A 403 46.53 -15.06 -4.20
N LEU A 404 45.49 -15.47 -4.90
CA LEU A 404 44.26 -14.70 -5.06
C LEU A 404 43.57 -14.66 -3.68
N ARG A 405 43.45 -13.48 -3.07
CA ARG A 405 42.53 -13.29 -1.94
C ARG A 405 41.31 -12.53 -2.46
N PRO A 406 40.15 -13.18 -2.51
CA PRO A 406 38.90 -12.45 -2.65
C PRO A 406 38.57 -11.72 -1.34
N PHE A 407 38.11 -10.52 -1.44
CA PHE A 407 37.48 -9.76 -0.35
C PHE A 407 35.97 -9.68 -0.58
#